data_4c21d720b04e996c60e4b4c3e4e99a6d
#
_entry.id   4c21d720b04e996c60e4b4c3e4e99a6d
#
_cell.length_a   1.000
_cell.length_b   1.000
_cell.length_c   1.000
_cell.angle_alpha   90.00
_cell.angle_beta   90.00
_cell.angle_gamma   90.00
#
_symmetry.space_group_name_H-M   'P 1'
#
loop_
_entity.id
_entity.type
_entity.pdbx_description
1 polymer ?
#
loop_
_entity_poly.entity_id
_entity_poly.type
_entity_poly.pdbx_seq_one_letter_code
_entity_poly.pdbx_strand_id
1 'polypeptide(L)'
;MLLAGLGLALAGGATASTSSAWMAVDKASEAACKKASGFPDAVAGPPVHFSDRFLVDARLVKGTYPQAHMKGAKGAMLCLYNRRT
;
A
#
# COMPACT_ATOMS: atom_id res chain seq x y z
N MET A 1 -35.83 -8.86 15.48
CA MET A 1 -34.90 -9.54 15.49
C MET A 1 -33.80 -9.23 14.63
N LEU A 2 -33.80 -9.50 13.62
CA LEU A 2 -32.68 -9.31 12.85
C LEU A 2 -32.15 -7.99 12.89
N LEU A 3 -32.90 -7.06 13.10
CA LEU A 3 -32.40 -5.82 13.06
C LEU A 3 -31.33 -5.58 13.97
N ALA A 4 -31.28 -6.16 14.97
CA ALA A 4 -30.29 -5.96 15.94
C ALA A 4 -28.95 -6.13 15.27
N GLY A 5 -28.86 -7.11 14.59
CA GLY A 5 -27.61 -7.41 14.01
C GLY A 5 -27.15 -6.33 13.10
N LEU A 6 -28.05 -5.72 12.48
CA LEU A 6 -27.69 -4.70 11.65
C LEU A 6 -27.01 -3.63 12.32
N GLY A 7 -27.53 -3.23 13.38
CA GLY A 7 -26.99 -2.13 14.06
C GLY A 7 -25.58 -2.23 14.28
N LEU A 8 -25.17 -3.39 14.60
CA LEU A 8 -23.88 -3.60 14.88
C LEU A 8 -23.02 -3.42 13.72
N ALA A 9 -23.42 -3.84 12.68
CA ALA A 9 -22.61 -3.80 11.54
C ALA A 9 -22.27 -2.36 11.23
N LEU A 10 -23.19 -1.51 11.38
CA LEU A 10 -22.92 -0.15 11.12
C LEU A 10 -21.87 0.42 11.97
N ALA A 11 -21.92 0.12 13.18
CA ALA A 11 -20.97 0.65 14.11
C ALA A 11 -19.61 0.24 13.65
N GLY A 12 -19.47 -0.93 13.25
CA GLY A 12 -18.19 -1.40 12.82
C GLY A 12 -17.70 -0.61 11.64
N GLY A 13 -18.58 -0.31 10.76
CA GLY A 13 -18.16 0.40 9.59
C GLY A 13 -17.66 1.77 9.88
N ALA A 14 -18.14 2.35 10.91
CA ALA A 14 -17.75 3.69 11.22
C ALA A 14 -16.32 3.81 11.68
N THR A 15 -15.70 2.74 12.04
CA THR A 15 -14.37 2.84 12.53
C THR A 15 -13.38 2.45 11.47
N ALA A 16 -13.28 3.26 10.50
CA ALA A 16 -12.42 2.99 9.39
C ALA A 16 -10.96 2.97 9.70
N SER A 17 -10.55 3.51 10.80
CA SER A 17 -9.14 3.53 11.09
C SER A 17 -8.70 2.40 12.01
N THR A 18 -9.33 1.27 11.94
CA THR A 18 -8.90 0.14 12.76
C THR A 18 -7.57 -0.41 12.27
N SER A 19 -6.87 -1.09 13.12
CA SER A 19 -5.60 -1.71 12.75
C SER A 19 -5.73 -2.62 11.58
N SER A 20 -6.79 -3.42 11.53
CA SER A 20 -6.94 -4.35 10.43
C SER A 20 -7.17 -3.65 9.11
N ALA A 21 -7.87 -2.51 9.13
CA ALA A 21 -8.10 -1.75 7.92
C ALA A 21 -6.78 -1.18 7.40
N TRP A 22 -5.95 -0.68 8.30
CA TRP A 22 -4.66 -0.14 7.91
C TRP A 22 -3.71 -1.23 7.42
N MET A 23 -3.77 -2.41 8.03
CA MET A 23 -2.95 -3.52 7.58
C MET A 23 -3.33 -3.92 6.16
N ALA A 24 -4.61 -3.91 5.83
CA ALA A 24 -5.06 -4.25 4.49
C ALA A 24 -4.57 -3.22 3.47
N VAL A 25 -4.62 -1.94 3.82
CA VAL A 25 -4.13 -0.89 2.96
C VAL A 25 -2.62 -1.03 2.76
N ASP A 26 -1.89 -1.32 3.82
CA ASP A 26 -0.45 -1.44 3.75
C ASP A 26 -0.05 -2.62 2.86
N LYS A 27 -0.75 -3.73 2.94
CA LYS A 27 -0.48 -4.87 2.10
C LYS A 27 -0.77 -4.55 0.65
N ALA A 28 -1.87 -3.86 0.39
CA ALA A 28 -2.25 -3.51 -0.97
C ALA A 28 -1.23 -2.55 -1.58
N SER A 29 -0.77 -1.57 -0.82
CA SER A 29 0.19 -0.61 -1.33
C SER A 29 1.55 -1.27 -1.56
N GLU A 30 1.93 -2.20 -0.70
CA GLU A 30 3.17 -2.92 -0.87
C GLU A 30 3.17 -3.70 -2.18
N ALA A 31 2.12 -4.46 -2.42
CA ALA A 31 2.01 -5.27 -3.63
C ALA A 31 1.97 -4.39 -4.88
N ALA A 32 1.19 -3.33 -4.84
CA ALA A 32 1.06 -2.44 -5.98
C ALA A 32 2.37 -1.73 -6.31
N CYS A 33 3.08 -1.27 -5.28
CA CYS A 33 4.33 -0.58 -5.48
C CYS A 33 5.43 -1.50 -5.99
N LYS A 34 5.47 -2.73 -5.48
CA LYS A 34 6.44 -3.70 -5.98
C LYS A 34 6.20 -3.98 -7.46
N LYS A 35 4.95 -4.16 -7.84
CA LYS A 35 4.59 -4.43 -9.21
C LYS A 35 4.93 -3.25 -10.11
N ALA A 36 4.61 -2.05 -9.68
CA ALA A 36 4.85 -0.86 -10.47
C ALA A 36 6.33 -0.57 -10.68
N SER A 37 7.17 -1.02 -9.77
CA SER A 37 8.60 -0.76 -9.87
C SER A 37 9.27 -1.48 -11.03
N GLY A 38 8.74 -2.62 -11.42
CA GLY A 38 9.35 -3.41 -12.47
C GLY A 38 10.57 -4.20 -12.03
N PHE A 39 10.98 -4.08 -10.78
CA PHE A 39 12.12 -4.86 -10.28
C PHE A 39 11.68 -6.29 -9.98
N PRO A 40 12.34 -7.30 -10.51
CA PRO A 40 11.94 -8.69 -10.24
C PRO A 40 12.15 -9.09 -8.79
N ASP A 41 13.11 -8.46 -8.12
CA ASP A 41 13.43 -8.72 -6.73
C ASP A 41 12.99 -7.55 -5.84
N ALA A 42 11.91 -6.89 -6.19
CA ALA A 42 11.48 -5.69 -5.48
C ALA A 42 11.24 -5.89 -4.00
N VAL A 43 11.76 -4.96 -3.20
CA VAL A 43 11.50 -4.93 -1.77
C VAL A 43 10.95 -3.55 -1.47
N ALA A 44 9.74 -3.51 -0.93
CA ALA A 44 9.11 -2.24 -0.59
C ALA A 44 9.38 -1.92 0.87
N GLY A 45 9.84 -0.72 1.12
CA GLY A 45 10.07 -0.24 2.47
C GLY A 45 8.75 0.08 3.17
N PRO A 46 8.81 0.49 4.42
CA PRO A 46 7.60 0.83 5.16
C PRO A 46 6.88 2.02 4.57
N PRO A 47 5.57 2.09 4.71
CA PRO A 47 4.82 3.18 4.13
C PRO A 47 4.94 4.45 4.95
N VAL A 48 4.92 5.58 4.28
CA VAL A 48 4.80 6.87 4.93
C VAL A 48 3.39 7.35 4.57
N HIS A 49 2.53 7.46 5.56
CA HIS A 49 1.15 7.86 5.32
C HIS A 49 1.04 9.37 5.39
N PHE A 50 0.59 9.98 4.31
CA PHE A 50 0.34 11.40 4.33
C PHE A 50 -1.04 11.61 4.98
N SER A 51 -1.39 12.83 5.26
CA SER A 51 -2.65 13.11 5.95
C SER A 51 -3.84 12.61 5.13
N ASP A 52 -4.96 12.40 5.80
CA ASP A 52 -6.17 11.94 5.15
C ASP A 52 -6.64 12.87 4.06
N ARG A 53 -6.19 14.11 4.11
CA ARG A 53 -6.52 15.07 3.11
C ARG A 53 -6.02 14.65 1.74
N PHE A 54 -4.85 14.05 1.67
CA PHE A 54 -4.25 13.67 0.42
C PHE A 54 -4.51 12.21 0.02
N LEU A 55 -4.80 11.37 0.97
CA LEU A 55 -5.07 9.95 0.73
C LEU A 55 -3.97 9.27 -0.08
N VAL A 56 -2.74 9.60 0.22
CA VAL A 56 -1.59 9.05 -0.48
C VAL A 56 -0.59 8.47 0.51
N ASP A 57 -0.03 7.34 0.16
CA ASP A 57 1.06 6.74 0.91
C ASP A 57 2.30 6.68 0.03
N ALA A 58 3.45 6.89 0.62
CA ALA A 58 4.72 6.80 -0.10
C ALA A 58 5.51 5.62 0.39
N ARG A 59 6.14 4.89 -0.52
CA ARG A 59 7.04 3.79 -0.18
C ARG A 59 8.27 3.85 -1.06
N LEU A 60 9.41 3.55 -0.48
CA LEU A 60 10.62 3.42 -1.26
C LEU A 60 10.76 1.96 -1.66
N VAL A 61 10.86 1.68 -2.94
CA VAL A 61 11.01 0.32 -3.46
C VAL A 61 12.41 0.18 -4.01
N LYS A 62 13.11 -0.85 -3.57
CA LYS A 62 14.46 -1.12 -4.02
C LYS A 62 14.51 -2.44 -4.76
N GLY A 63 15.43 -2.56 -5.68
CA GLY A 63 15.58 -3.80 -6.42
C GLY A 63 16.71 -3.71 -7.42
N THR A 64 16.73 -4.67 -8.32
CA THR A 64 17.77 -4.75 -9.34
C THR A 64 17.12 -4.48 -10.69
N TYR A 65 17.73 -3.65 -11.49
CA TYR A 65 17.22 -3.38 -12.83
C TYR A 65 17.30 -4.64 -13.68
N PRO A 66 16.19 -5.06 -14.30
CA PRO A 66 16.17 -6.30 -15.07
C PRO A 66 16.76 -6.18 -16.47
N GLN A 67 16.93 -4.98 -16.96
CA GLN A 67 17.42 -4.77 -18.33
C GLN A 67 18.88 -5.20 -18.46
N ALA A 68 19.18 -5.93 -19.49
CA ALA A 68 20.54 -6.44 -19.67
C ALA A 68 21.59 -5.34 -19.68
N HIS A 69 21.28 -4.19 -20.29
CA HIS A 69 22.25 -3.12 -20.38
C HIS A 69 22.55 -2.45 -19.05
N MET A 70 21.72 -2.71 -18.04
CA MET A 70 21.94 -2.16 -16.72
C MET A 70 22.90 -3.02 -15.89
N LYS A 71 23.24 -4.20 -16.41
CA LYS A 71 24.24 -5.07 -15.79
C LYS A 71 24.05 -5.34 -14.31
N GLY A 72 22.82 -5.55 -13.91
CA GLY A 72 22.52 -5.88 -12.51
C GLY A 72 22.64 -4.69 -11.56
N ALA A 73 22.59 -3.49 -12.06
CA ALA A 73 22.68 -2.32 -11.20
C ALA A 73 21.51 -2.27 -10.23
N LYS A 74 21.77 -1.83 -9.01
CA LYS A 74 20.71 -1.68 -8.02
C LYS A 74 20.04 -0.34 -8.20
N GLY A 75 18.73 -0.31 -7.93
CA GLY A 75 17.96 0.90 -8.08
C GLY A 75 16.96 1.09 -6.97
N ALA A 76 16.36 2.25 -6.96
CA ALA A 76 15.32 2.58 -6.00
C ALA A 76 14.31 3.50 -6.67
N MET A 77 13.05 3.35 -6.30
CA MET A 77 11.98 4.19 -6.78
C MET A 77 11.10 4.62 -5.65
N LEU A 78 10.59 5.85 -5.73
CA LEU A 78 9.60 6.31 -4.77
C LEU A 78 8.23 6.03 -5.38
N CYS A 79 7.44 5.25 -4.68
CA CYS A 79 6.10 4.90 -5.14
C CYS A 79 5.07 5.67 -4.34
N LEU A 80 4.16 6.32 -5.03
CA LEU A 80 3.05 7.02 -4.38
C LEU A 80 1.78 6.22 -4.65
N TYR A 81 1.22 5.68 -3.58
CA TYR A 81 0.03 4.86 -3.68
C TYR A 81 -1.19 5.68 -3.30
N ASN A 82 -2.14 5.78 -4.21
CA ASN A 82 -3.36 6.53 -3.96
C ASN A 82 -4.39 5.62 -3.33
N ARG A 83 -4.74 5.88 -2.07
CA ARG A 83 -5.70 5.04 -1.35
C ARG A 83 -7.12 5.19 -1.84
N ARG A 84 -7.38 6.22 -2.64
CA ARG A 84 -8.73 6.48 -3.11
C ARG A 84 -9.10 5.61 -4.30
N THR A 85 -8.16 5.20 -5.06
CA THR A 85 -8.39 4.36 -6.21
C THR A 85 -7.91 2.93 -5.95
#